data_0332815603bf1902ac38b5eeaf885515
#
_entry.id   0332815603bf1902ac38b5eeaf885515
#
_cell.length_a   1.000
_cell.length_b   1.000
_cell.length_c   1.000
_cell.angle_alpha   90.00
_cell.angle_beta   90.00
_cell.angle_gamma   90.00
#
_symmetry.space_group_name_H-M   'P 1'
#
loop_
_entity.id
_entity.type
_entity.pdbx_description
1 polymer ?
#
loop_
_entity_poly.entity_id
_entity_poly.type
_entity_poly.pdbx_seq_one_letter_code
_entity_poly.pdbx_strand_id
1 'polypeptide(L)'
;MWTITGFSQNLNIIDENNKPVIGASIFSDLSNYETTDKNGNVSLDKFSRSDTLTIKQYGFKEEKLPKSKLKNTLILLYDNELLDEVVISASKFSQKFREVPKKVTQINRSMIEFTNPMTSADLLERGGYVYIQKSQLGGGSPMIRGLSTNRLVLSVDGVRLNNAIFRSGNIHNVISISPMNIENTEVIMGSASVLYGSDAIGGVMNFYTKKAKLSNDSNPNIQININSRYSSASNEKMYHIDFNYGLEKIAFLSSFSKSDFDDLTMGIHGPSVYLRPNYVTQNSAGDDVLVTNSKPRVQRNTGYSQTNFMQKVLYELNENLSIDIGIHFSKTGNIPRYDRLIRTNENEGLYYSEWYYGPQEWLLINSQLTYIPKETKFYDELKF
;
A
#
# COMPACT_ATOMS: atom_id res chain seq x y z
N MET A 1 52.43 21.79 19.43
CA MET A 1 51.64 20.68 18.84
C MET A 1 50.42 20.50 19.71
N TRP A 2 49.30 21.05 19.32
CA TRP A 2 48.03 20.96 20.08
C TRP A 2 47.29 19.72 19.59
N THR A 3 47.23 18.70 20.39
CA THR A 3 46.36 17.53 20.13
C THR A 3 44.93 17.90 20.45
N ILE A 4 44.10 18.08 19.41
CA ILE A 4 42.67 18.16 19.56
C ILE A 4 42.20 16.72 19.80
N THR A 5 41.92 16.37 21.04
CA THR A 5 41.19 15.16 21.38
C THR A 5 39.72 15.40 20.98
N GLY A 6 39.32 14.88 19.81
CA GLY A 6 37.94 14.80 19.44
C GLY A 6 37.22 13.84 20.40
N PHE A 7 36.32 14.36 21.22
CA PHE A 7 35.42 13.50 22.00
C PHE A 7 34.39 12.90 21.02
N SER A 8 34.53 11.62 20.73
CA SER A 8 33.49 10.84 20.07
C SER A 8 32.25 10.88 20.96
N GLN A 9 31.16 11.42 20.45
CA GLN A 9 29.90 11.44 21.18
C GLN A 9 29.05 10.25 20.71
N ASN A 10 28.99 9.22 21.55
CA ASN A 10 28.10 8.09 21.34
C ASN A 10 26.74 8.38 22.03
N LEU A 11 25.68 8.07 21.33
CA LEU A 11 24.29 8.13 21.83
C LEU A 11 23.76 6.72 21.95
N ASN A 12 23.19 6.39 23.10
CA ASN A 12 22.42 5.16 23.30
C ASN A 12 20.94 5.48 23.27
N ILE A 13 20.18 4.80 22.41
CA ILE A 13 18.74 4.98 22.27
C ILE A 13 18.03 3.75 22.83
N ILE A 14 17.16 3.98 23.80
CA ILE A 14 16.37 2.96 24.49
C ILE A 14 14.89 3.32 24.47
N ASP A 15 14.03 2.34 24.70
CA ASP A 15 12.60 2.54 24.91
C ASP A 15 12.25 2.84 26.39
N GLU A 16 10.99 3.07 26.65
CA GLU A 16 10.45 3.30 28.01
C GLU A 16 10.67 2.12 28.98
N ASN A 17 10.93 0.93 28.46
CA ASN A 17 11.23 -0.29 29.22
C ASN A 17 12.75 -0.58 29.32
N ASN A 18 13.59 0.41 29.01
CA ASN A 18 15.06 0.31 28.96
C ASN A 18 15.60 -0.74 27.99
N LYS A 19 14.83 -1.11 26.95
CA LYS A 19 15.32 -1.99 25.87
C LYS A 19 15.95 -1.17 24.76
N PRO A 20 17.04 -1.66 24.11
CA PRO A 20 17.69 -0.96 23.02
C PRO A 20 16.77 -0.82 21.81
N VAL A 21 16.70 0.37 21.24
CA VAL A 21 15.97 0.64 20.01
C VAL A 21 16.92 0.41 18.83
N ILE A 22 16.72 -0.70 18.13
CA ILE A 22 17.57 -1.17 17.03
C ILE A 22 17.11 -0.54 15.71
N GLY A 23 18.05 -0.05 14.88
CA GLY A 23 17.76 0.49 13.55
C GLY A 23 17.07 1.85 13.57
N ALA A 24 17.08 2.57 14.70
CA ALA A 24 16.60 3.94 14.71
C ALA A 24 17.46 4.80 13.79
N SER A 25 16.81 5.55 12.92
CA SER A 25 17.43 6.43 11.94
C SER A 25 17.70 7.80 12.56
N ILE A 26 18.93 8.27 12.46
CA ILE A 26 19.35 9.60 12.91
C ILE A 26 19.87 10.36 11.70
N PHE A 27 19.30 11.52 11.42
CA PHE A 27 19.69 12.34 10.28
C PHE A 27 19.56 13.83 10.57
N SER A 28 20.30 14.64 9.84
CA SER A 28 20.20 16.10 9.82
C SER A 28 19.72 16.57 8.44
N ASP A 29 19.23 17.80 8.33
CA ASP A 29 18.73 18.39 7.06
C ASP A 29 19.80 18.46 5.95
N LEU A 30 21.07 18.19 6.27
CA LEU A 30 22.24 18.32 5.41
C LEU A 30 22.84 16.99 4.95
N SER A 31 22.07 15.93 4.81
CA SER A 31 22.51 14.64 4.23
C SER A 31 23.36 13.70 5.08
N ASN A 32 23.65 14.00 6.33
CA ASN A 32 24.30 13.03 7.23
C ASN A 32 23.26 12.07 7.80
N TYR A 33 23.58 10.78 7.75
CA TYR A 33 22.69 9.70 8.18
C TYR A 33 23.49 8.64 8.95
N GLU A 34 22.91 8.16 10.05
CA GLU A 34 23.38 7.03 10.86
C GLU A 34 22.21 6.21 11.39
N THR A 35 22.48 4.98 11.81
CA THR A 35 21.49 4.09 12.45
C THR A 35 22.04 3.47 13.71
N THR A 36 21.15 3.19 14.67
CA THR A 36 21.52 2.47 15.88
C THR A 36 21.83 1.00 15.60
N ASP A 37 22.83 0.49 16.29
CA ASP A 37 23.24 -0.91 16.27
C ASP A 37 22.28 -1.82 17.09
N LYS A 38 22.62 -3.11 17.19
CA LYS A 38 21.86 -4.11 17.97
C LYS A 38 21.76 -3.81 19.49
N ASN A 39 22.59 -2.92 20.00
CA ASN A 39 22.60 -2.49 21.40
C ASN A 39 21.99 -1.09 21.57
N GLY A 40 21.43 -0.50 20.51
CA GLY A 40 20.86 0.85 20.52
C GLY A 40 21.89 1.97 20.45
N ASN A 41 23.18 1.67 20.17
CA ASN A 41 24.23 2.68 20.13
C ASN A 41 24.42 3.23 18.72
N VAL A 42 24.77 4.53 18.65
CA VAL A 42 25.11 5.22 17.41
C VAL A 42 26.18 6.26 17.66
N SER A 43 27.16 6.39 16.74
CA SER A 43 28.13 7.48 16.77
C SER A 43 27.56 8.73 16.12
N LEU A 44 27.70 9.87 16.78
CA LEU A 44 27.28 11.17 16.26
C LEU A 44 28.43 11.97 15.64
N ASP A 45 29.58 11.36 15.34
CA ASP A 45 30.78 12.04 14.85
C ASP A 45 30.58 12.73 13.49
N LYS A 46 29.69 12.21 12.66
CA LYS A 46 29.36 12.79 11.34
C LYS A 46 28.51 14.07 11.40
N PHE A 47 27.93 14.38 12.56
CA PHE A 47 27.05 15.52 12.73
C PHE A 47 27.78 16.68 13.40
N SER A 48 27.56 17.90 12.93
CA SER A 48 28.07 19.11 13.55
C SER A 48 27.36 19.42 14.86
N ARG A 49 28.02 20.12 15.78
CA ARG A 49 27.43 20.50 17.08
C ARG A 49 26.21 21.39 16.95
N SER A 50 26.11 22.15 15.85
CA SER A 50 25.00 23.03 15.52
C SER A 50 23.82 22.33 14.83
N ASP A 51 23.97 21.04 14.43
CA ASP A 51 22.94 20.33 13.68
C ASP A 51 21.74 20.02 14.59
N THR A 52 20.55 20.16 14.01
CA THR A 52 19.33 19.60 14.55
C THR A 52 19.16 18.21 14.02
N LEU A 53 19.16 17.23 14.92
CA LEU A 53 19.04 15.82 14.57
C LEU A 53 17.59 15.39 14.67
N THR A 54 17.10 14.75 13.62
CA THR A 54 15.84 14.04 13.62
C THR A 54 16.10 12.57 13.91
N ILE A 55 15.47 12.03 14.94
CA ILE A 55 15.57 10.63 15.35
C ILE A 55 14.22 9.99 15.07
N LYS A 56 14.21 8.93 14.26
CA LYS A 56 13.00 8.27 13.82
C LYS A 56 13.14 6.76 13.84
N GLN A 57 12.14 6.08 14.40
CA GLN A 57 11.99 4.63 14.33
C GLN A 57 10.51 4.29 14.26
N TYR A 58 10.18 3.25 13.50
CA TYR A 58 8.79 2.79 13.40
C TYR A 58 8.27 2.36 14.78
N GLY A 59 7.08 2.83 15.14
CA GLY A 59 6.46 2.57 16.44
C GLY A 59 6.87 3.51 17.56
N PHE A 60 7.70 4.51 17.28
CA PHE A 60 8.13 5.51 18.26
C PHE A 60 7.83 6.93 17.73
N LYS A 61 7.61 7.85 18.66
CA LYS A 61 7.46 9.27 18.34
C LYS A 61 8.75 9.82 17.75
N GLU A 62 8.60 10.58 16.68
CA GLU A 62 9.74 11.28 16.07
C GLU A 62 10.25 12.37 17.01
N GLU A 63 11.55 12.37 17.31
CA GLU A 63 12.21 13.36 18.13
C GLU A 63 13.12 14.27 17.28
N LYS A 64 13.00 15.59 17.48
CA LYS A 64 13.86 16.60 16.85
C LYS A 64 14.59 17.40 17.91
N LEU A 65 15.88 17.21 18.01
CA LEU A 65 16.72 17.83 19.03
C LEU A 65 18.02 18.36 18.45
N PRO A 66 18.47 19.57 18.87
CA PRO A 66 19.84 20.01 18.55
C PRO A 66 20.85 19.03 19.17
N LYS A 67 21.91 18.68 18.41
CA LYS A 67 22.97 17.79 18.90
C LYS A 67 23.54 18.27 20.24
N SER A 68 23.64 19.58 20.43
CA SER A 68 24.15 20.19 21.67
C SER A 68 23.30 19.90 22.92
N LYS A 69 22.03 19.50 22.77
CA LYS A 69 21.11 19.14 23.86
C LYS A 69 21.01 17.64 24.11
N LEU A 70 21.60 16.81 23.25
CA LEU A 70 21.57 15.37 23.42
C LEU A 70 22.50 14.95 24.57
N LYS A 71 21.93 14.14 25.46
CA LYS A 71 22.66 13.42 26.50
C LYS A 71 23.19 12.10 25.95
N ASN A 72 23.99 11.36 26.71
CA ASN A 72 24.53 10.06 26.29
C ASN A 72 23.42 8.99 26.08
N THR A 73 22.25 9.19 26.65
CA THR A 73 21.10 8.29 26.49
C THR A 73 19.87 9.11 26.11
N LEU A 74 19.14 8.64 25.11
CA LEU A 74 17.84 9.16 24.69
C LEU A 74 16.79 8.05 24.88
N ILE A 75 15.69 8.39 25.51
CA ILE A 75 14.53 7.50 25.64
C ILE A 75 13.55 7.91 24.54
N LEU A 76 13.27 7.00 23.62
CA LEU A 76 12.19 7.16 22.65
C LEU A 76 10.90 6.66 23.27
N LEU A 77 9.90 7.51 23.26
CA LEU A 77 8.55 7.17 23.69
C LEU A 77 7.85 6.40 22.57
N TYR A 78 7.11 5.35 22.95
CA TYR A 78 6.24 4.70 21.98
C TYR A 78 5.24 5.71 21.42
N ASP A 79 4.98 5.60 20.13
CA ASP A 79 3.91 6.36 19.50
C ASP A 79 2.58 5.75 19.94
N ASN A 80 2.03 6.30 21.02
CA ASN A 80 0.76 5.83 21.57
C ASN A 80 -0.43 6.11 20.64
N GLU A 81 -0.27 6.92 19.58
CA GLU A 81 -1.27 7.03 18.51
C GLU A 81 -1.44 5.67 17.80
N LEU A 82 -0.41 4.82 17.75
CA LEU A 82 -0.53 3.43 17.28
C LEU A 82 -1.34 2.54 18.26
N LEU A 83 -1.43 2.89 19.54
CA LEU A 83 -2.21 2.14 20.53
C LEU A 83 -3.69 2.55 20.57
N ASP A 84 -4.01 3.74 20.10
CA ASP A 84 -5.38 4.23 19.88
C ASP A 84 -5.84 4.03 18.43
N GLU A 85 -5.11 3.24 17.64
CA GLU A 85 -5.46 2.91 16.28
C GLU A 85 -6.86 2.29 16.23
N VAL A 86 -7.72 2.86 15.41
CA VAL A 86 -9.14 2.50 15.31
C VAL A 86 -9.31 1.48 14.22
N VAL A 87 -9.98 0.38 14.51
CA VAL A 87 -10.35 -0.68 13.57
C VAL A 87 -11.83 -0.60 13.27
N ILE A 88 -12.21 -0.64 12.01
CA ILE A 88 -13.60 -0.60 11.54
C ILE A 88 -14.09 -2.00 11.15
N SER A 89 -13.22 -2.81 10.59
CA SER A 89 -13.60 -4.08 9.97
C SER A 89 -14.10 -5.13 10.95
N ALA A 90 -13.68 -5.06 12.21
CA ALA A 90 -14.00 -6.09 13.21
C ALA A 90 -15.49 -6.13 13.60
N SER A 91 -16.19 -4.98 13.54
CA SER A 91 -17.61 -4.86 13.89
C SER A 91 -18.43 -4.02 12.89
N LYS A 92 -17.79 -3.49 11.83
CA LYS A 92 -18.31 -2.46 10.91
C LYS A 92 -18.50 -1.07 11.55
N PHE A 93 -18.12 -0.91 12.81
CA PHE A 93 -18.08 0.35 13.54
C PHE A 93 -16.66 0.61 14.03
N SER A 94 -16.34 1.87 14.29
CA SER A 94 -15.04 2.27 14.83
C SER A 94 -14.86 1.71 16.25
N GLN A 95 -13.83 0.89 16.45
CA GLN A 95 -13.47 0.33 17.76
C GLN A 95 -11.97 0.50 17.99
N LYS A 96 -11.56 0.62 19.25
CA LYS A 96 -10.13 0.62 19.57
C LYS A 96 -9.54 -0.75 19.27
N PHE A 97 -8.37 -0.77 18.64
CA PHE A 97 -7.67 -2.01 18.22
C PHE A 97 -7.56 -3.04 19.38
N ARG A 98 -7.26 -2.56 20.60
CA ARG A 98 -7.12 -3.40 21.80
C ARG A 98 -8.42 -4.09 22.27
N GLU A 99 -9.58 -3.59 21.84
CA GLU A 99 -10.91 -4.11 22.21
C GLU A 99 -11.42 -5.16 21.22
N VAL A 100 -10.68 -5.36 20.12
CA VAL A 100 -11.05 -6.29 19.07
C VAL A 100 -10.58 -7.70 19.41
N PRO A 101 -11.49 -8.68 19.61
CA PRO A 101 -11.13 -10.05 19.98
C PRO A 101 -10.53 -10.88 18.82
N LYS A 102 -10.41 -10.31 17.63
CA LYS A 102 -9.87 -10.95 16.43
C LYS A 102 -8.49 -10.42 16.11
N LYS A 103 -7.65 -11.26 15.48
CA LYS A 103 -6.37 -10.81 14.95
C LYS A 103 -6.64 -9.98 13.68
N VAL A 104 -6.52 -8.68 13.80
CA VAL A 104 -6.55 -7.72 12.69
C VAL A 104 -5.14 -7.20 12.48
N THR A 105 -4.74 -7.00 11.25
CA THR A 105 -3.54 -6.27 10.88
C THR A 105 -3.95 -5.06 10.11
N GLN A 106 -3.36 -3.94 10.46
CA GLN A 106 -3.62 -2.66 9.81
C GLN A 106 -2.39 -2.22 9.00
N ILE A 107 -2.63 -1.72 7.80
CA ILE A 107 -1.63 -1.11 6.93
C ILE A 107 -2.09 0.34 6.73
N ASN A 108 -1.55 1.23 7.53
CA ASN A 108 -1.91 2.65 7.54
C ASN A 108 -1.22 3.44 6.43
N ARG A 109 -1.61 4.71 6.26
CA ARG A 109 -1.09 5.59 5.21
C ARG A 109 0.43 5.75 5.27
N SER A 110 1.01 5.91 6.45
CA SER A 110 2.46 6.07 6.62
C SER A 110 3.24 4.84 6.15
N MET A 111 2.72 3.63 6.41
CA MET A 111 3.30 2.39 5.91
C MET A 111 3.17 2.27 4.37
N ILE A 112 2.05 2.70 3.80
CA ILE A 112 1.85 2.73 2.34
C ILE A 112 2.88 3.66 1.68
N GLU A 113 3.07 4.85 2.23
CA GLU A 113 4.04 5.82 1.73
C GLU A 113 5.49 5.34 1.88
N PHE A 114 5.82 4.74 3.01
CA PHE A 114 7.15 4.19 3.26
C PHE A 114 7.48 3.02 2.31
N THR A 115 6.55 2.07 2.13
CA THR A 115 6.78 0.89 1.30
C THR A 115 6.60 1.13 -0.18
N ASN A 116 5.88 2.19 -0.55
CA ASN A 116 5.62 2.64 -1.91
C ASN A 116 5.27 1.49 -2.87
N PRO A 117 4.20 0.70 -2.60
CA PRO A 117 3.88 -0.50 -3.34
C PRO A 117 3.41 -0.16 -4.76
N MET A 118 3.75 -1.01 -5.75
CA MET A 118 3.33 -0.82 -7.14
C MET A 118 1.84 -1.06 -7.34
N THR A 119 1.31 -2.09 -6.67
CA THR A 119 -0.10 -2.49 -6.75
C THR A 119 -0.67 -2.72 -5.36
N SER A 120 -1.99 -2.80 -5.23
CA SER A 120 -2.64 -3.19 -3.97
C SER A 120 -2.37 -4.64 -3.58
N ALA A 121 -1.97 -5.49 -4.52
CA ALA A 121 -1.45 -6.83 -4.21
C ALA A 121 -0.12 -6.74 -3.46
N ASP A 122 0.82 -5.90 -3.94
CA ASP A 122 2.10 -5.67 -3.27
C ASP A 122 1.90 -5.02 -1.90
N LEU A 123 0.92 -4.14 -1.76
CA LEU A 123 0.54 -3.55 -0.48
C LEU A 123 0.16 -4.62 0.56
N LEU A 124 -0.70 -5.55 0.20
CA LEU A 124 -1.11 -6.65 1.08
C LEU A 124 0.07 -7.55 1.48
N GLU A 125 0.96 -7.85 0.54
CA GLU A 125 2.17 -8.66 0.79
C GLU A 125 3.11 -7.98 1.79
N ARG A 126 3.28 -6.65 1.68
CA ARG A 126 4.13 -5.86 2.60
C ARG A 126 3.61 -5.86 4.04
N GLY A 127 2.33 -6.05 4.26
CA GLY A 127 1.74 -6.24 5.58
C GLY A 127 2.19 -7.53 6.30
N GLY A 128 2.87 -8.44 5.60
CA GLY A 128 3.53 -9.62 6.17
C GLY A 128 2.61 -10.80 6.54
N TYR A 129 1.30 -10.66 6.33
CA TYR A 129 0.33 -11.69 6.74
C TYR A 129 -0.48 -12.27 5.57
N VAL A 130 -0.36 -11.67 4.40
CA VAL A 130 -1.03 -12.12 3.17
C VAL A 130 0.04 -12.54 2.19
N TYR A 131 0.00 -13.78 1.77
CA TYR A 131 0.83 -14.25 0.67
C TYR A 131 0.15 -13.90 -0.65
N ILE A 132 0.91 -13.37 -1.60
CA ILE A 132 0.40 -13.04 -2.92
C ILE A 132 0.97 -14.00 -3.96
N GLN A 133 0.12 -14.84 -4.52
CA GLN A 133 0.50 -15.67 -5.66
C GLN A 133 0.42 -14.83 -6.94
N LYS A 134 1.55 -14.67 -7.62
CA LYS A 134 1.66 -13.95 -8.90
C LYS A 134 2.00 -14.90 -10.04
N SER A 135 1.28 -14.80 -11.14
CA SER A 135 1.56 -15.49 -12.41
C SER A 135 1.94 -14.52 -13.52
N GLN A 136 1.82 -13.23 -13.26
CA GLN A 136 2.10 -12.12 -14.18
C GLN A 136 2.42 -10.85 -13.38
N LEU A 137 2.97 -9.83 -14.05
CA LEU A 137 3.31 -8.56 -13.41
C LEU A 137 2.05 -7.84 -12.88
N GLY A 138 1.04 -7.69 -13.72
CA GLY A 138 -0.23 -7.05 -13.37
C GLY A 138 -1.22 -8.07 -12.80
N GLY A 139 -1.13 -8.34 -11.52
CA GLY A 139 -2.07 -9.23 -10.84
C GLY A 139 -1.52 -9.75 -9.55
N GLY A 140 -2.34 -10.52 -8.86
CA GLY A 140 -1.96 -11.19 -7.62
C GLY A 140 -3.18 -11.81 -6.97
N SER A 141 -3.04 -13.04 -6.52
CA SER A 141 -4.09 -13.75 -5.79
C SER A 141 -3.72 -13.78 -4.32
N PRO A 142 -4.43 -13.05 -3.46
CA PRO A 142 -4.16 -13.06 -2.04
C PRO A 142 -4.52 -14.41 -1.40
N MET A 143 -3.68 -14.84 -0.48
CA MET A 143 -3.86 -16.06 0.30
C MET A 143 -3.59 -15.79 1.77
N ILE A 144 -4.47 -16.26 2.64
CA ILE A 144 -4.31 -16.19 4.09
C ILE A 144 -4.31 -17.63 4.64
N ARG A 145 -3.21 -18.06 5.26
CA ARG A 145 -3.05 -19.40 5.83
C ARG A 145 -3.42 -20.52 4.86
N GLY A 146 -3.04 -20.41 3.59
CA GLY A 146 -3.34 -21.38 2.53
C GLY A 146 -4.77 -21.30 1.97
N LEU A 147 -5.63 -20.45 2.51
CA LEU A 147 -6.97 -20.21 1.98
C LEU A 147 -6.93 -19.08 0.94
N SER A 148 -7.62 -19.28 -0.17
CA SER A 148 -7.66 -18.34 -1.29
C SER A 148 -9.08 -18.23 -1.86
N THR A 149 -9.28 -17.30 -2.76
CA THR A 149 -10.45 -17.15 -3.64
C THR A 149 -11.76 -16.92 -2.94
N ASN A 150 -12.75 -17.82 -3.12
CA ASN A 150 -14.08 -17.74 -2.52
C ASN A 150 -14.10 -18.03 -1.00
N ARG A 151 -12.93 -18.11 -0.37
CA ARG A 151 -12.78 -18.23 1.09
C ARG A 151 -12.22 -16.97 1.74
N LEU A 152 -11.97 -15.96 0.92
CA LEU A 152 -11.50 -14.64 1.33
C LEU A 152 -12.43 -13.57 0.74
N VAL A 153 -12.70 -12.55 1.52
CA VAL A 153 -13.48 -11.39 1.07
C VAL A 153 -12.54 -10.20 0.87
N LEU A 154 -12.73 -9.54 -0.26
CA LEU A 154 -12.17 -8.22 -0.53
C LEU A 154 -13.30 -7.21 -0.46
N SER A 155 -13.08 -6.06 0.19
CA SER A 155 -14.01 -4.95 0.13
C SER A 155 -13.30 -3.61 -0.02
N VAL A 156 -14.01 -2.65 -0.60
CA VAL A 156 -13.58 -1.26 -0.75
C VAL A 156 -14.67 -0.38 -0.16
N ASP A 157 -14.31 0.42 0.84
CA ASP A 157 -15.24 1.30 1.56
C ASP A 157 -16.55 0.59 1.96
N GLY A 158 -16.42 -0.66 2.42
CA GLY A 158 -17.54 -1.49 2.84
C GLY A 158 -18.27 -2.27 1.74
N VAL A 159 -17.99 -1.97 0.46
CA VAL A 159 -18.57 -2.69 -0.68
C VAL A 159 -17.72 -3.89 -1.04
N ARG A 160 -18.34 -5.05 -1.07
CA ARG A 160 -17.67 -6.32 -1.38
C ARG A 160 -17.32 -6.43 -2.86
N LEU A 161 -16.08 -6.80 -3.15
CA LEU A 161 -15.56 -6.97 -4.53
C LEU A 161 -15.71 -8.37 -5.10
N ASN A 162 -16.18 -9.33 -4.34
CA ASN A 162 -16.32 -10.70 -4.79
C ASN A 162 -17.45 -10.76 -5.84
N ASN A 163 -17.07 -10.75 -7.09
CA ASN A 163 -18.00 -10.94 -8.21
C ASN A 163 -17.99 -12.42 -8.65
N ALA A 164 -18.87 -12.77 -9.59
CA ALA A 164 -19.01 -14.14 -10.09
C ALA A 164 -17.85 -14.63 -10.99
N ILE A 165 -16.88 -13.78 -11.28
CA ILE A 165 -15.76 -14.12 -12.17
C ILE A 165 -14.57 -14.61 -11.35
N PHE A 166 -14.55 -15.90 -11.07
CA PHE A 166 -13.42 -16.59 -10.42
C PHE A 166 -12.70 -17.47 -11.42
N ARG A 167 -11.46 -17.12 -11.77
CA ARG A 167 -10.64 -17.94 -12.65
C ARG A 167 -9.95 -19.05 -11.84
N SER A 168 -10.45 -20.26 -11.92
CA SER A 168 -9.93 -21.40 -11.15
C SER A 168 -9.66 -21.03 -9.70
N GLY A 169 -10.51 -20.14 -9.20
CA GLY A 169 -10.39 -19.67 -7.87
C GLY A 169 -9.47 -18.44 -7.64
N ASN A 170 -8.95 -17.75 -8.59
CA ASN A 170 -8.03 -16.61 -8.37
C ASN A 170 -8.77 -15.27 -8.45
N ILE A 171 -8.60 -14.44 -7.41
CA ILE A 171 -9.17 -13.09 -7.36
C ILE A 171 -8.14 -12.12 -7.92
N HIS A 172 -8.37 -11.59 -9.12
CA HIS A 172 -7.47 -10.62 -9.75
C HIS A 172 -7.83 -9.16 -9.47
N ASN A 173 -9.03 -8.91 -8.97
CA ASN A 173 -9.57 -7.55 -8.74
C ASN A 173 -8.81 -6.76 -7.69
N VAL A 174 -7.94 -7.40 -6.90
CA VAL A 174 -7.14 -6.71 -5.89
C VAL A 174 -6.31 -5.56 -6.46
N ILE A 175 -5.93 -5.62 -7.73
CA ILE A 175 -5.16 -4.56 -8.39
C ILE A 175 -6.03 -3.40 -8.89
N SER A 176 -7.36 -3.53 -8.89
CA SER A 176 -8.27 -2.48 -9.41
C SER A 176 -8.22 -1.18 -8.62
N ILE A 177 -7.73 -1.23 -7.39
CA ILE A 177 -7.57 -0.04 -6.54
C ILE A 177 -6.12 0.41 -6.59
N SER A 178 -5.89 1.70 -6.86
CA SER A 178 -4.55 2.28 -6.74
C SER A 178 -4.13 2.37 -5.27
N PRO A 179 -2.93 1.92 -4.87
CA PRO A 179 -2.42 2.14 -3.51
C PRO A 179 -2.39 3.61 -3.10
N MET A 180 -2.25 4.52 -4.06
CA MET A 180 -2.24 5.96 -3.81
C MET A 180 -3.59 6.48 -3.31
N ASN A 181 -4.69 5.79 -3.61
CA ASN A 181 -6.05 6.15 -3.18
C ASN A 181 -6.41 5.55 -1.80
N ILE A 182 -5.59 4.64 -1.27
CA ILE A 182 -5.85 3.95 -0.01
C ILE A 182 -5.35 4.80 1.16
N GLU A 183 -6.20 5.00 2.15
CA GLU A 183 -5.85 5.59 3.44
C GLU A 183 -5.39 4.53 4.43
N ASN A 184 -6.14 3.42 4.48
CA ASN A 184 -5.91 2.33 5.41
C ASN A 184 -6.38 1.01 4.81
N THR A 185 -5.70 -0.08 5.15
CA THR A 185 -6.13 -1.44 4.81
C THR A 185 -6.14 -2.29 6.07
N GLU A 186 -7.26 -2.96 6.33
CA GLU A 186 -7.42 -3.85 7.45
C GLU A 186 -7.56 -5.30 6.98
N VAL A 187 -6.74 -6.17 7.53
CA VAL A 187 -6.75 -7.61 7.24
C VAL A 187 -7.20 -8.37 8.47
N ILE A 188 -8.41 -8.93 8.42
CA ILE A 188 -8.93 -9.83 9.46
C ILE A 188 -8.48 -11.25 9.14
N MET A 189 -7.83 -11.89 10.09
CA MET A 189 -7.36 -13.28 9.95
C MET A 189 -8.31 -14.25 10.61
N GLY A 190 -8.76 -15.23 9.83
CA GLY A 190 -9.71 -16.25 10.27
C GLY A 190 -11.16 -15.86 9.97
N SER A 191 -12.10 -16.65 10.48
CA SER A 191 -13.51 -16.51 10.11
C SER A 191 -14.11 -15.19 10.52
N ALA A 192 -14.69 -14.49 9.53
CA ALA A 192 -15.48 -13.28 9.72
C ALA A 192 -16.88 -13.44 9.07
N SER A 193 -17.32 -14.66 8.88
CA SER A 193 -18.54 -15.00 8.13
C SER A 193 -19.81 -14.38 8.71
N VAL A 194 -19.88 -14.16 10.03
CA VAL A 194 -21.03 -13.51 10.68
C VAL A 194 -21.26 -12.09 10.17
N LEU A 195 -20.18 -11.36 9.84
CA LEU A 195 -20.26 -9.96 9.42
C LEU A 195 -20.19 -9.81 7.88
N TYR A 196 -19.47 -10.70 7.21
CA TYR A 196 -19.10 -10.56 5.80
C TYR A 196 -19.65 -11.67 4.91
N GLY A 197 -20.41 -12.62 5.47
CA GLY A 197 -21.04 -13.72 4.72
C GLY A 197 -20.15 -14.94 4.56
N SER A 198 -20.67 -15.96 3.86
CA SER A 198 -20.10 -17.31 3.76
C SER A 198 -18.67 -17.36 3.23
N ASP A 199 -18.27 -16.42 2.37
CA ASP A 199 -16.95 -16.44 1.74
C ASP A 199 -15.84 -15.93 2.68
N ALA A 200 -16.18 -15.33 3.82
CA ALA A 200 -15.22 -14.83 4.80
C ALA A 200 -14.74 -15.90 5.79
N ILE A 201 -14.48 -17.11 5.31
CA ILE A 201 -14.03 -18.24 6.14
C ILE A 201 -12.55 -18.08 6.51
N GLY A 202 -11.72 -17.69 5.55
CA GLY A 202 -10.27 -17.56 5.72
C GLY A 202 -9.83 -16.19 6.21
N GLY A 203 -10.61 -15.15 5.89
CA GLY A 203 -10.30 -13.78 6.26
C GLY A 203 -11.00 -12.75 5.39
N VAL A 204 -10.78 -11.48 5.75
CA VAL A 204 -11.32 -10.32 5.05
C VAL A 204 -10.20 -9.29 4.87
N MET A 205 -10.14 -8.69 3.71
CA MET A 205 -9.25 -7.58 3.39
C MET A 205 -10.11 -6.38 3.01
N ASN A 206 -10.14 -5.37 3.88
CA ASN A 206 -10.89 -4.15 3.68
C ASN A 206 -9.94 -3.03 3.30
N PHE A 207 -10.18 -2.42 2.15
CA PHE A 207 -9.51 -1.21 1.70
C PHE A 207 -10.40 -0.01 2.00
N TYR A 208 -9.90 0.88 2.82
CA TYR A 208 -10.52 2.18 3.08
C TYR A 208 -9.80 3.24 2.28
N THR A 209 -10.52 3.90 1.38
CA THR A 209 -9.94 4.92 0.52
C THR A 209 -9.94 6.27 1.21
N LYS A 210 -9.10 7.20 0.72
CA LYS A 210 -9.04 8.57 1.19
C LYS A 210 -10.44 9.20 1.21
N LYS A 211 -10.72 10.02 2.21
CA LYS A 211 -11.97 10.75 2.35
C LYS A 211 -11.80 12.22 1.98
N ALA A 212 -12.85 12.82 1.45
CA ALA A 212 -12.91 14.26 1.29
C ALA A 212 -12.90 14.94 2.67
N LYS A 213 -12.14 16.04 2.80
CA LYS A 213 -11.93 16.76 4.07
C LYS A 213 -12.59 18.13 4.00
N LEU A 214 -13.51 18.37 4.90
CA LEU A 214 -14.18 19.66 5.07
C LEU A 214 -13.18 20.75 5.54
N SER A 215 -13.59 21.97 5.47
CA SER A 215 -12.92 23.08 6.15
C SER A 215 -13.39 23.17 7.60
N ASN A 216 -12.46 23.51 8.51
CA ASN A 216 -12.76 23.77 9.90
C ASN A 216 -13.06 25.28 10.17
N ASP A 217 -12.88 26.12 9.17
CA ASP A 217 -13.09 27.56 9.26
C ASP A 217 -13.75 28.09 7.96
N SER A 218 -13.94 29.41 7.87
CA SER A 218 -14.54 30.04 6.69
C SER A 218 -13.69 30.00 5.42
N ASN A 219 -12.40 29.62 5.52
CA ASN A 219 -11.53 29.48 4.36
C ASN A 219 -11.60 28.07 3.79
N PRO A 220 -11.61 27.88 2.46
CA PRO A 220 -11.61 26.54 1.87
C PRO A 220 -10.38 25.72 2.26
N ASN A 221 -10.59 24.45 2.61
CA ASN A 221 -9.51 23.49 2.82
C ASN A 221 -9.04 22.94 1.46
N ILE A 222 -7.95 23.48 0.94
CA ILE A 222 -7.38 23.08 -0.35
C ILE A 222 -6.12 22.25 -0.10
N GLN A 223 -6.12 21.01 -0.58
CA GLN A 223 -4.96 20.13 -0.51
C GLN A 223 -4.70 19.51 -1.88
N ILE A 224 -3.45 19.54 -2.32
CA ILE A 224 -3.01 18.95 -3.59
C ILE A 224 -1.82 18.05 -3.28
N ASN A 225 -1.90 16.80 -3.69
CA ASN A 225 -0.81 15.85 -3.59
C ASN A 225 -0.44 15.37 -4.99
N ILE A 226 0.83 15.44 -5.32
CA ILE A 226 1.38 14.96 -6.59
C ILE A 226 2.47 13.95 -6.27
N ASN A 227 2.36 12.77 -6.84
CA ASN A 227 3.36 11.72 -6.71
C ASN A 227 3.77 11.22 -8.08
N SER A 228 5.06 10.97 -8.26
CA SER A 228 5.58 10.29 -9.43
C SER A 228 6.58 9.22 -9.00
N ARG A 229 6.57 8.08 -9.70
CA ARG A 229 7.51 6.99 -9.47
C ARG A 229 8.08 6.50 -10.77
N TYR A 230 9.38 6.21 -10.74
CA TYR A 230 10.05 5.42 -11.76
C TYR A 230 10.63 4.16 -11.11
N SER A 231 10.39 3.00 -11.70
CA SER A 231 10.96 1.73 -11.27
C SER A 231 11.78 1.12 -12.40
N SER A 232 13.08 0.97 -12.21
CA SER A 232 14.00 0.44 -13.23
C SER A 232 13.79 -1.04 -13.53
N ALA A 233 13.18 -1.80 -12.60
CA ALA A 233 12.92 -3.24 -12.80
C ALA A 233 11.90 -3.51 -13.91
N SER A 234 10.94 -2.63 -14.10
CA SER A 234 9.87 -2.74 -15.10
C SER A 234 9.76 -1.48 -15.98
N ASN A 235 10.73 -0.57 -15.92
CA ASN A 235 10.65 0.77 -16.53
C ASN A 235 9.30 1.45 -16.23
N GLU A 236 8.74 1.17 -15.07
CA GLU A 236 7.46 1.74 -14.65
C GLU A 236 7.54 3.25 -14.58
N LYS A 237 6.54 3.89 -15.15
CA LYS A 237 6.28 5.32 -15.01
C LYS A 237 4.91 5.48 -14.38
N MET A 238 4.85 5.91 -13.13
CA MET A 238 3.61 6.18 -12.42
C MET A 238 3.47 7.66 -12.14
N TYR A 239 2.29 8.18 -12.38
CA TYR A 239 1.87 9.53 -12.06
C TYR A 239 0.58 9.47 -11.26
N HIS A 240 0.51 10.25 -10.20
CA HIS A 240 -0.66 10.37 -9.35
C HIS A 240 -0.85 11.82 -8.94
N ILE A 241 -2.09 12.26 -8.98
CA ILE A 241 -2.54 13.54 -8.42
C ILE A 241 -3.83 13.32 -7.66
N ASP A 242 -3.92 13.88 -6.47
CA ASP A 242 -5.19 14.07 -5.79
C ASP A 242 -5.38 15.53 -5.36
N PHE A 243 -6.63 15.97 -5.38
CA PHE A 243 -7.05 17.31 -5.08
C PHE A 243 -8.27 17.29 -4.16
N ASN A 244 -8.12 17.85 -2.96
CA ASN A 244 -9.20 18.08 -2.02
C ASN A 244 -9.62 19.54 -2.05
N TYR A 245 -10.93 19.78 -2.15
CA TYR A 245 -11.54 21.08 -1.98
C TYR A 245 -12.67 20.97 -0.99
N GLY A 246 -12.49 21.53 0.20
CA GLY A 246 -13.45 21.48 1.28
C GLY A 246 -13.97 22.85 1.66
N LEU A 247 -15.28 22.98 1.72
CA LEU A 247 -16.00 24.05 2.37
C LEU A 247 -16.49 23.57 3.74
N GLU A 248 -17.18 24.43 4.50
CA GLU A 248 -17.69 24.08 5.84
C GLU A 248 -18.63 22.86 5.87
N LYS A 249 -19.46 22.67 4.83
CA LYS A 249 -20.47 21.60 4.77
C LYS A 249 -20.32 20.63 3.63
N ILE A 250 -19.50 20.93 2.63
CA ILE A 250 -19.29 20.07 1.47
C ILE A 250 -17.83 20.01 1.11
N ALA A 251 -17.35 18.82 0.81
CA ALA A 251 -16.00 18.61 0.34
C ALA A 251 -15.96 17.65 -0.85
N PHE A 252 -14.99 17.87 -1.72
CA PHE A 252 -14.71 17.07 -2.90
C PHE A 252 -13.27 16.58 -2.84
N LEU A 253 -13.06 15.31 -3.14
CA LEU A 253 -11.74 14.74 -3.35
C LEU A 253 -11.71 14.06 -4.71
N SER A 254 -10.92 14.60 -5.63
CA SER A 254 -10.69 14.03 -6.96
C SER A 254 -9.31 13.43 -7.01
N SER A 255 -9.15 12.24 -7.55
CA SER A 255 -7.87 11.56 -7.67
C SER A 255 -7.75 10.89 -9.03
N PHE A 256 -6.55 10.99 -9.61
CA PHE A 256 -6.19 10.35 -10.86
C PHE A 256 -4.82 9.70 -10.74
N SER A 257 -4.70 8.47 -11.20
CA SER A 257 -3.43 7.75 -11.29
C SER A 257 -3.29 7.08 -12.64
N LYS A 258 -2.09 7.13 -13.20
CA LYS A 258 -1.70 6.35 -14.38
C LYS A 258 -0.37 5.67 -14.13
N SER A 259 -0.32 4.36 -14.40
CA SER A 259 0.89 3.54 -14.35
C SER A 259 1.09 2.85 -15.69
N ASP A 260 2.27 3.01 -16.28
CA ASP A 260 2.70 2.30 -17.47
C ASP A 260 3.89 1.43 -17.09
N PHE A 261 3.74 0.12 -17.23
CA PHE A 261 4.76 -0.88 -16.96
C PHE A 261 5.27 -1.44 -18.29
N ASP A 262 6.58 -1.42 -18.49
CA ASP A 262 7.27 -2.14 -19.56
C ASP A 262 7.62 -3.56 -19.08
N ASP A 263 8.35 -4.31 -19.89
CA ASP A 263 8.75 -5.67 -19.56
C ASP A 263 9.65 -5.73 -18.33
N LEU A 264 9.34 -6.67 -17.44
CA LEU A 264 10.09 -6.88 -16.21
C LEU A 264 11.52 -7.35 -16.49
N THR A 265 12.49 -6.75 -15.84
CA THR A 265 13.90 -7.13 -15.92
C THR A 265 14.34 -7.81 -14.64
N MET A 266 14.76 -9.05 -14.70
CA MET A 266 15.29 -9.77 -13.54
C MET A 266 16.65 -9.24 -13.10
N GLY A 267 16.95 -9.37 -11.81
CA GLY A 267 18.24 -9.00 -11.22
C GLY A 267 19.41 -9.82 -11.80
N ILE A 268 20.63 -9.30 -11.65
CA ILE A 268 21.85 -9.90 -12.23
C ILE A 268 22.30 -11.18 -11.52
N HIS A 269 21.87 -11.39 -10.28
CA HIS A 269 22.23 -12.55 -9.44
C HIS A 269 21.17 -13.63 -9.38
N GLY A 270 20.12 -13.53 -10.22
CA GLY A 270 19.06 -14.55 -10.28
C GLY A 270 19.52 -15.83 -10.98
N PRO A 271 18.88 -16.98 -10.68
CA PRO A 271 19.16 -18.26 -11.34
C PRO A 271 18.92 -18.20 -12.84
N SER A 272 19.71 -18.94 -13.61
CA SER A 272 19.60 -18.99 -15.07
C SER A 272 18.24 -19.51 -15.56
N VAL A 273 17.54 -20.30 -14.77
CA VAL A 273 16.18 -20.80 -15.08
C VAL A 273 15.15 -19.69 -15.26
N TYR A 274 15.40 -18.51 -14.71
CA TYR A 274 14.53 -17.34 -14.89
C TYR A 274 14.86 -16.49 -16.13
N LEU A 275 15.92 -16.84 -16.88
CA LEU A 275 16.23 -16.17 -18.13
C LEU A 275 15.15 -16.49 -19.17
N ARG A 276 14.87 -15.51 -20.03
CA ARG A 276 13.94 -15.62 -21.17
C ARG A 276 14.73 -15.66 -22.49
N PRO A 277 15.24 -16.82 -22.94
CA PRO A 277 16.08 -16.89 -24.11
C PRO A 277 15.33 -16.62 -25.43
N ASN A 278 14.07 -17.02 -25.48
CA ASN A 278 13.23 -16.88 -26.68
C ASN A 278 11.84 -16.34 -26.31
N TYR A 279 11.19 -15.69 -27.25
CA TYR A 279 9.79 -15.27 -27.16
C TYR A 279 9.15 -15.29 -28.57
N VAL A 280 7.83 -15.30 -28.62
CA VAL A 280 7.10 -15.21 -29.88
C VAL A 280 6.69 -13.75 -30.12
N THR A 281 6.80 -13.33 -31.41
CA THR A 281 6.28 -12.05 -31.91
C THR A 281 5.70 -12.27 -33.28
N GLN A 282 4.91 -11.32 -33.77
CA GLN A 282 4.39 -11.36 -35.13
C GLN A 282 5.37 -10.67 -36.11
N ASN A 283 5.55 -11.30 -37.28
CA ASN A 283 6.26 -10.68 -38.38
C ASN A 283 5.36 -9.65 -39.12
N SER A 284 5.90 -9.00 -40.15
CA SER A 284 5.14 -8.02 -40.94
C SER A 284 3.96 -8.61 -41.73
N ALA A 285 3.92 -9.93 -41.91
CA ALA A 285 2.81 -10.65 -42.55
C ALA A 285 1.72 -11.08 -41.56
N GLY A 286 1.97 -10.88 -40.24
CA GLY A 286 1.07 -11.31 -39.16
C GLY A 286 1.30 -12.74 -38.69
N ASP A 287 2.35 -13.43 -39.18
CA ASP A 287 2.66 -14.79 -38.71
C ASP A 287 3.43 -14.77 -37.38
N ASP A 288 3.14 -15.72 -36.52
CA ASP A 288 3.87 -15.93 -35.29
C ASP A 288 5.26 -16.50 -35.54
N VAL A 289 6.28 -15.78 -35.08
CA VAL A 289 7.68 -16.19 -35.24
C VAL A 289 8.40 -16.26 -33.90
N LEU A 290 9.18 -17.32 -33.71
CA LEU A 290 10.05 -17.47 -32.55
C LEU A 290 11.30 -16.62 -32.73
N VAL A 291 11.58 -15.73 -31.82
CA VAL A 291 12.72 -14.81 -31.85
C VAL A 291 13.62 -15.04 -30.65
N THR A 292 14.92 -15.06 -30.89
CA THR A 292 15.93 -15.08 -29.82
C THR A 292 15.94 -13.74 -29.08
N ASN A 293 15.82 -13.77 -27.78
CA ASN A 293 15.86 -12.58 -26.96
C ASN A 293 17.30 -12.10 -26.75
N SER A 294 17.66 -10.99 -27.40
CA SER A 294 18.99 -10.38 -27.23
C SER A 294 19.32 -9.92 -25.83
N LYS A 295 18.29 -9.78 -24.96
CA LYS A 295 18.41 -9.41 -23.55
C LYS A 295 17.70 -10.43 -22.66
N PRO A 296 18.27 -11.64 -22.43
CA PRO A 296 17.54 -12.74 -21.77
C PRO A 296 17.03 -12.44 -20.38
N ARG A 297 17.56 -11.44 -19.67
CA ARG A 297 17.05 -10.96 -18.38
C ARG A 297 15.75 -10.17 -18.48
N VAL A 298 15.42 -9.66 -19.65
CA VAL A 298 14.14 -8.99 -19.89
C VAL A 298 13.08 -10.06 -20.17
N GLN A 299 12.10 -10.12 -19.29
CA GLN A 299 10.97 -11.05 -19.38
C GLN A 299 9.94 -10.53 -20.36
N ARG A 300 10.19 -10.77 -21.66
CA ARG A 300 9.37 -10.26 -22.76
C ARG A 300 7.92 -10.64 -22.61
N ASN A 301 7.04 -9.68 -22.95
CA ASN A 301 5.59 -9.75 -22.83
C ASN A 301 5.14 -9.88 -21.35
N THR A 302 5.57 -8.94 -20.50
CA THR A 302 5.06 -8.79 -19.13
C THR A 302 4.45 -7.40 -18.88
N GLY A 303 4.75 -6.42 -19.73
CA GLY A 303 4.29 -5.04 -19.60
C GLY A 303 2.78 -4.88 -19.70
N TYR A 304 2.22 -3.89 -19.01
CA TYR A 304 0.80 -3.49 -19.09
C TYR A 304 0.64 -2.05 -18.63
N SER A 305 -0.55 -1.48 -18.81
CA SER A 305 -0.88 -0.16 -18.31
C SER A 305 -2.11 -0.21 -17.42
N GLN A 306 -2.23 0.75 -16.51
CA GLN A 306 -3.39 0.91 -15.65
C GLN A 306 -3.70 2.38 -15.42
N THR A 307 -4.99 2.72 -15.47
CA THR A 307 -5.52 4.04 -15.15
C THR A 307 -6.57 3.92 -14.07
N ASN A 308 -6.48 4.75 -13.04
CA ASN A 308 -7.45 4.80 -11.96
C ASN A 308 -7.96 6.23 -11.79
N PHE A 309 -9.24 6.35 -11.54
CA PHE A 309 -9.90 7.59 -11.17
C PHE A 309 -10.76 7.36 -9.92
N MET A 310 -10.76 8.34 -9.03
CA MET A 310 -11.63 8.33 -7.85
C MET A 310 -12.20 9.73 -7.64
N GLN A 311 -13.51 9.79 -7.40
CA GLN A 311 -14.18 11.01 -6.97
C GLN A 311 -14.94 10.71 -5.68
N LYS A 312 -14.71 11.53 -4.66
CA LYS A 312 -15.46 11.48 -3.40
C LYS A 312 -16.16 12.82 -3.16
N VAL A 313 -17.34 12.75 -2.58
CA VAL A 313 -18.11 13.91 -2.14
C VAL A 313 -18.61 13.63 -0.74
N LEU A 314 -18.22 14.47 0.21
CA LEU A 314 -18.75 14.46 1.57
C LEU A 314 -19.67 15.69 1.72
N TYR A 315 -20.89 15.47 2.17
CA TYR A 315 -21.85 16.54 2.46
C TYR A 315 -22.44 16.39 3.86
N GLU A 316 -22.23 17.36 4.72
CA GLU A 316 -22.87 17.48 6.03
C GLU A 316 -24.17 18.26 5.90
N LEU A 317 -25.29 17.55 5.91
CA LEU A 317 -26.61 18.15 5.87
C LEU A 317 -26.86 19.00 7.12
N ASN A 318 -26.41 18.48 8.25
CA ASN A 318 -26.39 19.15 9.55
C ASN A 318 -25.36 18.47 10.48
N GLU A 319 -25.20 18.97 11.71
CA GLU A 319 -24.25 18.45 12.71
C GLU A 319 -24.39 16.94 13.03
N ASN A 320 -25.54 16.34 12.71
CA ASN A 320 -25.84 14.96 13.04
C ASN A 320 -25.93 14.05 11.81
N LEU A 321 -26.07 14.62 10.62
CA LEU A 321 -26.35 13.86 9.41
C LEU A 321 -25.40 14.22 8.27
N SER A 322 -24.66 13.23 7.80
CA SER A 322 -23.76 13.36 6.68
C SER A 322 -23.97 12.28 5.63
N ILE A 323 -23.63 12.58 4.39
CA ILE A 323 -23.59 11.64 3.28
C ILE A 323 -22.21 11.66 2.62
N ASP A 324 -21.63 10.48 2.44
CA ASP A 324 -20.38 10.25 1.68
C ASP A 324 -20.75 9.50 0.40
N ILE A 325 -20.34 10.03 -0.75
CA ILE A 325 -20.55 9.40 -2.05
C ILE A 325 -19.18 9.18 -2.69
N GLY A 326 -18.92 7.95 -3.14
CA GLY A 326 -17.68 7.56 -3.80
C GLY A 326 -17.93 6.99 -5.19
N ILE A 327 -17.12 7.40 -6.15
CA ILE A 327 -17.04 6.81 -7.49
C ILE A 327 -15.61 6.39 -7.72
N HIS A 328 -15.40 5.12 -8.03
CA HIS A 328 -14.09 4.56 -8.33
C HIS A 328 -14.13 3.92 -9.72
N PHE A 329 -13.19 4.27 -10.55
CA PHE A 329 -13.02 3.70 -11.87
C PHE A 329 -11.59 3.20 -12.04
N SER A 330 -11.43 2.00 -12.60
CA SER A 330 -10.14 1.43 -12.96
C SER A 330 -10.22 0.77 -14.32
N LYS A 331 -9.20 1.00 -15.14
CA LYS A 331 -9.06 0.36 -16.45
C LYS A 331 -7.63 -0.09 -16.63
N THR A 332 -7.45 -1.36 -17.04
CA THR A 332 -6.13 -1.89 -17.44
C THR A 332 -6.08 -2.12 -18.95
N GLY A 333 -4.88 -2.12 -19.51
CA GLY A 333 -4.60 -2.75 -20.79
C GLY A 333 -4.65 -4.29 -20.67
N ASN A 334 -4.23 -4.97 -21.73
CA ASN A 334 -4.01 -6.41 -21.69
C ASN A 334 -2.87 -6.72 -20.70
N ILE A 335 -3.06 -7.70 -19.85
CA ILE A 335 -2.09 -8.14 -18.85
C ILE A 335 -1.57 -9.51 -19.27
N PRO A 336 -0.36 -9.60 -19.84
CA PRO A 336 0.17 -10.88 -20.34
C PRO A 336 0.36 -11.91 -19.23
N ARG A 337 -0.02 -13.13 -19.49
CA ARG A 337 0.14 -14.29 -18.60
C ARG A 337 1.52 -14.91 -18.81
N TYR A 338 2.52 -14.33 -18.16
CA TYR A 338 3.91 -14.76 -18.31
C TYR A 338 4.13 -16.26 -18.02
N ASP A 339 3.45 -16.80 -17.01
CA ASP A 339 3.47 -18.22 -16.65
C ASP A 339 2.98 -19.15 -17.77
N ARG A 340 2.20 -18.64 -18.71
CA ARG A 340 1.75 -19.38 -19.91
C ARG A 340 2.68 -19.18 -21.10
N LEU A 341 3.15 -17.97 -21.29
CA LEU A 341 4.00 -17.61 -22.41
C LEU A 341 5.40 -18.24 -22.37
N ILE A 342 5.84 -18.76 -21.20
CA ILE A 342 7.12 -19.46 -21.04
C ILE A 342 7.02 -20.96 -21.20
N ARG A 343 5.81 -21.53 -21.38
CA ARG A 343 5.66 -22.98 -21.52
C ARG A 343 6.18 -23.48 -22.84
N THR A 344 7.01 -24.50 -22.80
CA THR A 344 7.54 -25.18 -23.97
C THR A 344 6.78 -26.47 -24.26
N ASN A 345 6.68 -26.81 -25.54
CA ASN A 345 6.21 -28.10 -26.02
C ASN A 345 7.37 -29.13 -26.12
N GLU A 346 7.06 -30.36 -26.49
CA GLU A 346 8.03 -31.46 -26.60
C GLU A 346 9.15 -31.18 -27.62
N ASN A 347 8.93 -30.26 -28.58
CA ASN A 347 9.91 -29.87 -29.62
C ASN A 347 10.65 -28.57 -29.21
N GLU A 348 10.69 -28.20 -27.93
CA GLU A 348 11.31 -26.98 -27.40
C GLU A 348 10.73 -25.66 -27.95
N GLY A 349 9.63 -25.71 -28.71
CA GLY A 349 8.87 -24.54 -29.14
C GLY A 349 7.97 -24.01 -28.01
N LEU A 350 7.53 -22.75 -28.12
CA LEU A 350 6.59 -22.17 -27.17
C LEU A 350 5.15 -22.58 -27.51
N TYR A 351 4.35 -22.95 -26.50
CA TYR A 351 2.96 -23.34 -26.70
C TYR A 351 2.04 -22.20 -27.13
N TYR A 352 2.35 -20.98 -26.66
CA TYR A 352 1.48 -19.82 -26.80
C TYR A 352 2.25 -18.63 -27.33
N SER A 353 1.77 -18.02 -28.40
CA SER A 353 2.23 -16.72 -28.90
C SER A 353 1.67 -15.59 -28.05
N GLU A 354 0.40 -15.67 -27.73
CA GLU A 354 -0.31 -14.73 -26.90
C GLU A 354 -1.13 -15.43 -25.83
N TRP A 355 -1.10 -14.88 -24.64
CA TRP A 355 -2.03 -15.20 -23.56
C TRP A 355 -2.08 -14.03 -22.57
N TYR A 356 -3.22 -13.41 -22.43
CA TYR A 356 -3.39 -12.28 -21.51
C TYR A 356 -4.74 -12.30 -20.81
N TYR A 357 -4.84 -11.55 -19.72
CA TYR A 357 -6.08 -11.10 -19.12
C TYR A 357 -6.34 -9.66 -19.51
N GLY A 358 -7.61 -9.29 -19.57
CA GLY A 358 -7.98 -7.90 -19.85
C GLY A 358 -8.36 -7.66 -21.32
N PRO A 359 -8.56 -6.40 -21.67
CA PRO A 359 -8.57 -5.29 -20.72
C PRO A 359 -9.61 -5.50 -19.60
N GLN A 360 -9.29 -5.03 -18.38
CA GLN A 360 -10.22 -5.06 -17.26
C GLN A 360 -10.75 -3.65 -17.03
N GLU A 361 -12.07 -3.53 -16.90
CA GLU A 361 -12.73 -2.31 -16.49
C GLU A 361 -13.52 -2.57 -15.21
N TRP A 362 -13.41 -1.69 -14.26
CA TRP A 362 -14.08 -1.78 -12.98
C TRP A 362 -14.65 -0.41 -12.59
N LEU A 363 -15.93 -0.39 -12.26
CA LEU A 363 -16.61 0.77 -11.75
C LEU A 363 -17.30 0.39 -10.43
N LEU A 364 -17.02 1.18 -9.39
CA LEU A 364 -17.73 1.10 -8.12
C LEU A 364 -18.33 2.46 -7.82
N ILE A 365 -19.61 2.45 -7.46
CA ILE A 365 -20.32 3.61 -6.92
C ILE A 365 -20.84 3.19 -5.55
N ASN A 366 -20.51 3.93 -4.51
CA ASN A 366 -21.00 3.73 -3.16
C ASN A 366 -21.55 5.02 -2.57
N SER A 367 -22.51 4.87 -1.68
CA SER A 367 -23.00 5.98 -0.86
C SER A 367 -23.20 5.49 0.56
N GLN A 368 -22.86 6.32 1.52
CA GLN A 368 -23.05 6.05 2.94
C GLN A 368 -23.71 7.25 3.60
N LEU A 369 -24.87 7.04 4.18
CA LEU A 369 -25.55 7.99 5.05
C LEU A 369 -25.17 7.69 6.49
N THR A 370 -24.63 8.65 7.21
CA THR A 370 -24.26 8.52 8.61
C THR A 370 -25.06 9.48 9.47
N TYR A 371 -25.71 8.95 10.51
CA TYR A 371 -26.43 9.72 11.49
C TYR A 371 -25.84 9.50 12.88
N ILE A 372 -25.44 10.58 13.55
CA ILE A 372 -24.90 10.59 14.92
C ILE A 372 -25.85 11.41 15.78
N PRO A 373 -26.62 10.79 16.73
CA PRO A 373 -27.57 11.51 17.56
C PRO A 373 -26.86 12.43 18.57
N LYS A 374 -27.50 13.55 18.94
CA LYS A 374 -26.99 14.46 19.97
C LYS A 374 -27.03 13.85 21.36
N GLU A 375 -28.00 12.99 21.62
CA GLU A 375 -28.13 12.28 22.91
C GLU A 375 -28.20 10.77 22.64
N THR A 376 -27.30 10.03 23.27
CA THR A 376 -27.17 8.57 23.10
C THR A 376 -27.96 7.84 24.17
N LYS A 377 -29.12 7.25 23.79
CA LYS A 377 -29.88 6.37 24.70
C LYS A 377 -29.83 4.89 24.28
N PHE A 378 -29.77 4.61 22.97
CA PHE A 378 -29.83 3.24 22.43
C PHE A 378 -28.76 2.94 21.38
N TYR A 379 -28.22 3.96 20.71
CA TYR A 379 -27.18 3.82 19.68
C TYR A 379 -26.37 5.11 19.57
N ASP A 380 -25.11 4.97 19.25
CA ASP A 380 -24.14 6.08 19.09
C ASP A 380 -24.02 6.53 17.66
N GLU A 381 -24.24 5.63 16.71
CA GLU A 381 -24.12 5.88 15.27
C GLU A 381 -25.03 4.95 14.47
N LEU A 382 -25.65 5.47 13.42
CA LEU A 382 -26.36 4.69 12.39
C LEU A 382 -25.68 4.92 11.03
N LYS A 383 -25.47 3.84 10.29
CA LYS A 383 -24.92 3.85 8.91
C LYS A 383 -25.87 3.09 7.97
N PHE A 384 -26.18 3.71 6.84
CA PHE A 384 -27.02 3.17 5.77
C PHE A 384 -26.33 3.21 4.44
#